data_1086efe6c42a1bf026dac2e5b3eee190
#
_entry.id   1086efe6c42a1bf026dac2e5b3eee190
#
_cell.length_a   1.000
_cell.length_b   1.000
_cell.length_c   1.000
_cell.angle_alpha   90.00
_cell.angle_beta   90.00
_cell.angle_gamma   90.00
#
_symmetry.space_group_name_H-M   'P 1'
#
loop_
_entity.id
_entity.type
_entity.pdbx_description
1 polymer ?
#
loop_
_entity_poly.entity_id
_entity_poly.type
_entity_poly.pdbx_seq_one_letter_code
_entity_poly.pdbx_strand_id
1 'polypeptide(L)'
;MTTVYVKKINESNMMFDSDEAGVIYEISEAFSFFAPGYKYDRRYRNSIWDGKIHLANAKTRLMPLGLIDELKRFCEHYEYDFVDQSDQHMITKIDPLDEFDSFVSSLNLPFEPRDYQIKAVKHAIEKNRATLISPTGSGNL
;
A
#
# COMPACT_ATOMS: atom_id res chain seq x y z
N MET A 1 -0.50 -26.05 -7.12
CA MET A 1 -0.18 -25.06 -6.10
C MET A 1 -0.86 -23.75 -6.49
N THR A 2 -1.55 -23.13 -5.59
CA THR A 2 -2.35 -21.95 -5.89
C THR A 2 -1.46 -20.73 -6.08
N THR A 3 -1.68 -19.98 -7.12
CA THR A 3 -0.89 -18.80 -7.46
C THR A 3 -1.73 -17.54 -7.42
N VAL A 4 -1.19 -16.50 -6.81
CA VAL A 4 -1.75 -15.14 -6.80
C VAL A 4 -0.91 -14.26 -7.72
N TYR A 5 -1.57 -13.66 -8.69
CA TYR A 5 -0.95 -12.78 -9.67
C TYR A 5 -1.27 -11.34 -9.31
N VAL A 6 -0.30 -10.46 -9.43
CA VAL A 6 -0.49 -9.02 -9.27
C VAL A 6 0.09 -8.25 -10.45
N LYS A 7 -0.55 -7.14 -10.77
CA LYS A 7 -0.08 -6.22 -11.81
C LYS A 7 -0.32 -4.79 -11.39
N LYS A 8 0.73 -3.97 -11.41
CA LYS A 8 0.61 -2.53 -11.19
C LYS A 8 -0.20 -1.90 -12.32
N ILE A 9 -1.25 -1.18 -11.97
CA ILE A 9 -2.09 -0.44 -12.93
C ILE A 9 -1.67 1.02 -12.98
N ASN A 10 -1.48 1.64 -11.81
CA ASN A 10 -1.01 3.00 -11.65
C ASN A 10 -0.36 3.17 -10.27
N GLU A 11 0.01 4.40 -9.90
CA GLU A 11 0.65 4.67 -8.60
C GLU A 11 -0.27 4.45 -7.39
N SER A 12 -1.57 4.29 -7.59
CA SER A 12 -2.56 4.10 -6.52
C SER A 12 -3.05 2.67 -6.41
N ASN A 13 -3.19 1.96 -7.53
CA ASN A 13 -3.87 0.68 -7.60
C ASN A 13 -3.04 -0.40 -8.28
N MET A 14 -3.23 -1.62 -7.82
CA MET A 14 -2.80 -2.84 -8.49
C MET A 14 -3.99 -3.76 -8.74
N MET A 15 -3.90 -4.56 -9.79
CA MET A 15 -4.83 -5.65 -10.06
C MET A 15 -4.30 -6.92 -9.41
N PHE A 16 -5.19 -7.71 -8.81
CA PHE A 16 -4.88 -9.03 -8.31
C PHE A 16 -5.76 -10.09 -8.96
N ASP A 17 -5.23 -11.25 -9.17
CA ASP A 17 -5.93 -12.40 -9.74
C ASP A 17 -5.40 -13.69 -9.13
N SER A 18 -6.08 -14.81 -9.37
CA SER A 18 -5.62 -16.13 -8.97
C SER A 18 -6.13 -17.18 -9.96
N ASP A 19 -5.40 -18.28 -10.06
CA ASP A 19 -5.84 -19.48 -10.75
C ASP A 19 -7.04 -20.18 -10.06
N GLU A 20 -7.29 -19.86 -8.80
CA GLU A 20 -8.44 -20.33 -8.05
C GLU A 20 -9.39 -19.18 -7.67
N ALA A 21 -10.62 -19.23 -8.17
CA ALA A 21 -11.62 -18.19 -7.92
C ALA A 21 -11.92 -17.97 -6.44
N GLY A 22 -11.85 -19.02 -5.62
CA GLY A 22 -12.05 -18.93 -4.17
C GLY A 22 -11.06 -18.00 -3.48
N VAL A 23 -9.81 -18.00 -3.91
CA VAL A 23 -8.74 -17.19 -3.33
C VAL A 23 -8.99 -15.69 -3.54
N ILE A 24 -9.63 -15.32 -4.63
CA ILE A 24 -10.00 -13.92 -4.89
C ILE A 24 -10.97 -13.40 -3.82
N TYR A 25 -11.94 -14.22 -3.42
CA TYR A 25 -12.87 -13.88 -2.36
C TYR A 25 -12.20 -13.91 -0.98
N GLU A 26 -11.29 -14.84 -0.74
CA GLU A 26 -10.47 -14.86 0.49
C GLU A 26 -9.65 -13.59 0.64
N ILE A 27 -9.01 -13.12 -0.42
CA ILE A 27 -8.28 -11.84 -0.43
C ILE A 27 -9.24 -10.68 -0.16
N SER A 28 -10.38 -10.64 -0.82
CA SER A 28 -11.38 -9.58 -0.59
C SER A 28 -11.86 -9.54 0.86
N GLU A 29 -12.09 -10.67 1.48
CA GLU A 29 -12.48 -10.76 2.91
C GLU A 29 -11.32 -10.39 3.84
N ALA A 30 -10.11 -10.89 3.58
CA ALA A 30 -8.94 -10.60 4.40
C ALA A 30 -8.59 -9.11 4.42
N PHE A 31 -8.82 -8.41 3.31
CA PHE A 31 -8.60 -6.97 3.16
C PHE A 31 -9.89 -6.16 3.31
N SER A 32 -10.74 -6.53 4.25
CA SER A 32 -11.98 -5.85 4.58
C SER A 32 -12.08 -5.57 6.08
N PHE A 33 -12.89 -4.57 6.43
CA PHE A 33 -13.19 -4.24 7.80
C PHE A 33 -14.60 -3.64 7.91
N PHE A 34 -15.22 -3.76 9.08
CA PHE A 34 -16.52 -3.17 9.31
C PHE A 34 -16.44 -1.65 9.31
N ALA A 35 -17.35 -1.01 8.56
CA ALA A 35 -17.46 0.45 8.55
C ALA A 35 -17.90 0.97 9.92
N PRO A 36 -17.37 2.11 10.39
CA PRO A 36 -17.85 2.72 11.62
C PRO A 36 -19.37 2.95 11.58
N GLY A 37 -20.08 2.50 12.60
CA GLY A 37 -21.52 2.68 12.68
C GLY A 37 -22.37 1.83 11.72
N TYR A 38 -21.80 0.82 11.08
CA TYR A 38 -22.47 -0.02 10.09
C TYR A 38 -23.82 -0.61 10.55
N LYS A 39 -23.96 -0.90 11.84
CA LYS A 39 -25.20 -1.43 12.44
C LYS A 39 -26.41 -0.49 12.32
N TYR A 40 -26.13 0.82 12.23
CA TYR A 40 -27.15 1.85 12.10
C TYR A 40 -27.50 2.18 10.65
N ASP A 41 -26.70 1.71 9.69
CA ASP A 41 -26.96 1.92 8.26
C ASP A 41 -28.17 1.10 7.80
N ARG A 42 -29.08 1.77 7.09
CA ARG A 42 -30.31 1.13 6.59
C ARG A 42 -30.03 -0.01 5.63
N ARG A 43 -28.98 0.11 4.80
CA ARG A 43 -28.57 -0.92 3.84
C ARG A 43 -28.10 -2.19 4.53
N TYR A 44 -27.38 -2.06 5.66
CA TYR A 44 -26.97 -3.19 6.48
C TYR A 44 -28.19 -3.87 7.13
N ARG A 45 -29.07 -3.08 7.76
CA ARG A 45 -30.30 -3.60 8.40
C ARG A 45 -31.25 -4.30 7.44
N ASN A 46 -31.26 -3.88 6.17
CA ASN A 46 -32.06 -4.50 5.11
C ASN A 46 -31.31 -5.59 4.34
N SER A 47 -30.16 -6.05 4.82
CA SER A 47 -29.31 -7.08 4.20
C SER A 47 -28.88 -6.77 2.75
N ILE A 48 -28.84 -5.50 2.37
CA ILE A 48 -28.38 -5.03 1.04
C ILE A 48 -26.86 -4.88 1.02
N TRP A 49 -26.25 -4.66 2.18
CA TRP A 49 -24.83 -4.45 2.37
C TRP A 49 -24.33 -5.23 3.57
N ASP A 50 -23.14 -5.81 3.48
CA ASP A 50 -22.50 -6.60 4.55
C ASP A 50 -21.92 -5.78 5.71
N GLY A 51 -21.96 -4.46 5.64
CA GLY A 51 -21.42 -3.56 6.65
C GLY A 51 -19.90 -3.36 6.54
N LYS A 52 -19.25 -3.97 5.56
CA LYS A 52 -17.80 -3.94 5.40
C LYS A 52 -17.36 -3.00 4.28
N ILE A 53 -16.17 -2.44 4.47
CA ILE A 53 -15.40 -1.78 3.43
C ILE A 53 -14.37 -2.77 2.93
N HIS A 54 -14.45 -3.15 1.66
CA HIS A 54 -13.51 -4.03 1.00
C HIS A 54 -12.44 -3.22 0.27
N LEU A 55 -11.20 -3.28 0.77
CA LEU A 55 -10.06 -2.63 0.11
C LEU A 55 -9.65 -3.38 -1.15
N ALA A 56 -9.80 -4.71 -1.14
CA ALA A 56 -9.63 -5.55 -2.33
C ALA A 56 -11.00 -5.91 -2.90
N ASN A 57 -11.32 -5.41 -4.10
CA ASN A 57 -12.59 -5.63 -4.73
C ASN A 57 -12.57 -6.89 -5.60
N ALA A 58 -13.34 -7.91 -5.23
CA ALA A 58 -13.39 -9.19 -5.93
C ALA A 58 -13.96 -9.09 -7.36
N LYS A 59 -14.80 -8.10 -7.65
CA LYS A 59 -15.39 -7.91 -8.99
C LYS A 59 -14.45 -7.21 -9.95
N THR A 60 -13.87 -6.10 -9.52
CA THR A 60 -12.95 -5.30 -10.34
C THR A 60 -11.52 -5.82 -10.30
N ARG A 61 -11.20 -6.68 -9.34
CA ARG A 61 -9.84 -7.20 -9.07
C ARG A 61 -8.82 -6.10 -8.74
N LEU A 62 -9.29 -4.95 -8.26
CA LEU A 62 -8.44 -3.82 -7.89
C LEU A 62 -8.27 -3.74 -6.38
N MET A 63 -7.07 -3.40 -5.96
CA MET A 63 -6.73 -3.07 -4.58
C MET A 63 -5.65 -1.98 -4.53
N PRO A 64 -5.54 -1.24 -3.40
CA PRO A 64 -4.50 -0.23 -3.26
C PRO A 64 -3.09 -0.83 -3.38
N LEU A 65 -2.24 -0.20 -4.21
CA LEU A 65 -0.86 -0.63 -4.42
C LEU A 65 -0.04 -0.64 -3.12
N GLY A 66 -0.36 0.25 -2.18
CA GLY A 66 0.31 0.31 -0.88
C GLY A 66 0.15 -0.92 0.01
N LEU A 67 -0.79 -1.82 -0.33
CA LEU A 67 -1.03 -3.07 0.40
C LEU A 67 -0.25 -4.28 -0.15
N ILE A 68 0.69 -4.05 -1.06
CA ILE A 68 1.44 -5.15 -1.69
C ILE A 68 2.21 -6.00 -0.68
N ASP A 69 2.84 -5.40 0.32
CA ASP A 69 3.58 -6.15 1.35
C ASP A 69 2.65 -6.97 2.23
N GLU A 70 1.46 -6.47 2.53
CA GLU A 70 0.43 -7.21 3.26
C GLU A 70 -0.11 -8.38 2.43
N LEU A 71 -0.28 -8.19 1.12
CA LEU A 71 -0.69 -9.27 0.22
C LEU A 71 0.38 -10.35 0.11
N LYS A 72 1.65 -9.99 0.07
CA LYS A 72 2.76 -10.96 0.13
C LYS A 72 2.72 -11.79 1.41
N ARG A 73 2.55 -11.15 2.58
CA ARG A 73 2.41 -11.85 3.86
C ARG A 73 1.20 -12.78 3.89
N PHE A 74 0.09 -12.36 3.30
CA PHE A 74 -1.08 -13.21 3.14
C PHE A 74 -0.76 -14.46 2.32
N CYS A 75 -0.10 -14.30 1.18
CA CYS A 75 0.32 -15.43 0.35
C CYS A 75 1.29 -16.36 1.07
N GLU A 76 2.27 -15.82 1.79
CA GLU A 76 3.20 -16.61 2.62
C GLU A 76 2.47 -17.41 3.71
N HIS A 77 1.48 -16.79 4.37
CA HIS A 77 0.72 -17.44 5.43
C HIS A 77 -0.11 -18.64 4.93
N TYR A 78 -0.68 -18.53 3.74
CA TYR A 78 -1.49 -19.59 3.12
C TYR A 78 -0.71 -20.49 2.18
N GLU A 79 0.62 -20.31 2.08
CA GLU A 79 1.49 -21.06 1.18
C GLU A 79 1.09 -20.93 -0.29
N TYR A 80 0.62 -19.75 -0.69
CA TYR A 80 0.33 -19.43 -2.09
C TYR A 80 1.56 -18.84 -2.79
N ASP A 81 1.76 -19.21 -4.04
CA ASP A 81 2.77 -18.56 -4.88
C ASP A 81 2.37 -17.13 -5.21
N PHE A 82 3.32 -16.22 -5.13
CA PHE A 82 3.11 -14.81 -5.46
C PHE A 82 3.88 -14.45 -6.73
N VAL A 83 3.18 -13.99 -7.76
CA VAL A 83 3.78 -13.63 -9.06
C VAL A 83 3.43 -12.19 -9.41
N ASP A 84 4.47 -11.38 -9.57
CA ASP A 84 4.35 -10.00 -10.06
C ASP A 84 4.48 -9.98 -11.60
N GLN A 85 3.39 -9.60 -12.27
CA GLN A 85 3.30 -9.48 -13.72
C GLN A 85 3.44 -8.04 -14.21
N SER A 86 3.91 -7.13 -13.37
CA SER A 86 4.02 -5.71 -13.71
C SER A 86 5.13 -5.47 -14.71
N ASP A 87 4.86 -4.63 -15.70
CA ASP A 87 5.85 -4.14 -16.66
C ASP A 87 6.80 -3.10 -16.03
N GLN A 88 6.39 -2.52 -14.90
CA GLN A 88 7.14 -1.53 -14.14
C GLN A 88 7.37 -2.04 -12.71
N HIS A 89 8.46 -1.61 -12.10
CA HIS A 89 8.71 -1.94 -10.69
C HIS A 89 7.56 -1.43 -9.81
N MET A 90 7.05 -2.31 -8.94
CA MET A 90 6.03 -1.97 -7.94
C MET A 90 6.48 -0.84 -7.02
N ILE A 91 7.76 -0.83 -6.69
CA ILE A 91 8.43 0.17 -5.88
C ILE A 91 9.54 0.76 -6.73
N THR A 92 9.53 2.06 -6.92
CA THR A 92 10.64 2.77 -7.55
C THR A 92 11.87 2.64 -6.64
N LYS A 93 12.83 1.83 -7.03
CA LYS A 93 14.12 1.80 -6.37
C LYS A 93 14.85 3.08 -6.75
N ILE A 94 15.06 3.95 -5.80
CA ILE A 94 15.97 5.07 -5.97
C ILE A 94 17.36 4.53 -5.66
N ASP A 95 18.24 4.67 -6.62
CA ASP A 95 19.65 4.32 -6.54
C ASP A 95 20.38 5.08 -5.41
N PRO A 96 21.55 4.62 -4.98
CA PRO A 96 21.91 4.61 -3.59
C PRO A 96 21.86 5.98 -2.94
N LEU A 97 21.33 6.01 -1.74
CA LEU A 97 21.25 7.15 -0.83
C LEU A 97 22.57 7.89 -0.58
N ASP A 98 23.68 7.38 -1.12
CA ASP A 98 25.00 8.04 -1.08
C ASP A 98 25.02 9.37 -1.84
N GLU A 99 24.17 9.51 -2.87
CA GLU A 99 24.00 10.77 -3.60
C GLU A 99 22.96 11.71 -2.97
N PHE A 100 22.20 11.24 -1.98
CA PHE A 100 21.13 12.04 -1.37
C PHE A 100 21.68 13.27 -0.65
N ASP A 101 22.77 13.15 0.08
CA ASP A 101 23.38 14.25 0.82
C ASP A 101 23.95 15.29 -0.16
N SER A 102 24.53 14.86 -1.28
CA SER A 102 24.96 15.74 -2.38
C SER A 102 23.78 16.44 -3.03
N PHE A 103 22.68 15.74 -3.25
CA PHE A 103 21.44 16.30 -3.77
C PHE A 103 20.87 17.39 -2.84
N VAL A 104 20.76 17.12 -1.55
CA VAL A 104 20.28 18.10 -0.55
C VAL A 104 21.18 19.34 -0.54
N SER A 105 22.50 19.16 -0.60
CA SER A 105 23.44 20.27 -0.67
C SER A 105 23.26 21.10 -1.93
N SER A 106 22.92 20.49 -3.05
CA SER A 106 22.69 21.18 -4.33
C SER A 106 21.43 22.07 -4.34
N LEU A 107 20.49 21.84 -3.44
CA LEU A 107 19.25 22.61 -3.35
C LEU A 107 19.46 24.04 -2.82
N ASN A 108 20.61 24.35 -2.25
CA ASN A 108 20.94 25.68 -1.69
C ASN A 108 19.81 26.23 -0.80
N LEU A 109 19.35 25.41 0.14
CA LEU A 109 18.28 25.79 1.04
C LEU A 109 18.71 26.98 1.92
N PRO A 110 17.79 27.90 2.26
CA PRO A 110 18.10 29.08 3.09
C PRO A 110 18.39 28.72 4.56
N PHE A 111 18.24 27.46 4.93
CA PHE A 111 18.53 26.92 6.25
C PHE A 111 19.11 25.51 6.10
N GLU A 112 19.85 25.08 7.11
CA GLU A 112 20.36 23.71 7.16
C GLU A 112 19.28 22.76 7.69
N PRO A 113 18.90 21.72 6.89
CA PRO A 113 17.93 20.72 7.35
C PRO A 113 18.44 19.98 8.57
N ARG A 114 17.58 19.74 9.54
CA ARG A 114 17.89 18.93 10.71
C ARG A 114 18.04 17.46 10.32
N ASP A 115 18.86 16.73 11.05
CA ASP A 115 19.15 15.31 10.79
C ASP A 115 17.89 14.43 10.75
N TYR A 116 16.91 14.66 11.63
CA TYR A 116 15.66 13.92 11.62
C TYR A 116 14.78 14.24 10.40
N GLN A 117 14.84 15.45 9.87
CA GLN A 117 14.15 15.82 8.62
C GLN A 117 14.75 15.08 7.42
N ILE A 118 16.07 15.03 7.33
CA ILE A 118 16.78 14.26 6.30
C ILE A 118 16.44 12.78 6.39
N LYS A 119 16.44 12.20 7.59
CA LYS A 119 16.05 10.81 7.83
C LYS A 119 14.62 10.53 7.40
N ALA A 120 13.68 11.42 7.68
CA ALA A 120 12.28 11.28 7.28
C ALA A 120 12.11 11.26 5.77
N VAL A 121 12.78 12.16 5.05
CA VAL A 121 12.75 12.22 3.58
C VAL A 121 13.40 10.97 2.98
N LYS A 122 14.56 10.56 3.46
CA LYS A 122 15.21 9.31 3.04
C LYS A 122 14.28 8.12 3.20
N HIS A 123 13.64 7.98 4.35
CA HIS A 123 12.70 6.90 4.63
C HIS A 123 11.49 6.92 3.68
N ALA A 124 10.92 8.10 3.43
CA ALA A 124 9.79 8.25 2.51
C ALA A 124 10.17 7.85 1.06
N ILE A 125 11.37 8.21 0.63
CA ILE A 125 11.90 7.86 -0.69
C ILE A 125 12.14 6.36 -0.80
N GLU A 126 12.79 5.74 0.19
CA GLU A 126 13.07 4.30 0.20
C GLU A 126 11.81 3.45 0.20
N LYS A 127 10.82 3.86 0.99
CA LYS A 127 9.55 3.12 1.13
C LYS A 127 8.53 3.44 0.06
N ASN A 128 8.72 4.53 -0.68
CA ASN A 128 7.79 5.06 -1.67
C ASN A 128 6.43 5.52 -1.07
N ARG A 129 5.97 4.85 -0.04
CA ARG A 129 4.78 5.18 0.76
C ARG A 129 5.11 4.99 2.22
N ALA A 130 4.97 6.05 3.00
CA ALA A 130 5.23 6.01 4.43
C ALA A 130 4.35 7.01 5.17
N THR A 131 4.02 6.69 6.41
CA THR A 131 3.40 7.62 7.34
C THR A 131 4.49 8.18 8.26
N LEU A 132 4.67 9.49 8.22
CA LEU A 132 5.60 10.20 9.07
C LEU A 132 4.84 10.82 10.24
N ILE A 133 5.15 10.39 11.46
CA ILE A 133 4.57 10.95 12.68
C ILE A 133 5.57 11.93 13.26
N SER A 134 5.17 13.20 13.33
CA SER A 134 6.02 14.29 13.77
C SER A 134 5.30 15.15 14.79
N PRO A 135 5.94 15.49 15.93
CA PRO A 135 5.31 16.34 16.93
C PRO A 135 5.15 17.78 16.43
N THR A 136 4.21 18.51 17.01
CA THR A 136 4.00 19.92 16.72
C THR A 136 5.28 20.72 17.00
N GLY A 137 5.64 21.60 16.09
CA GLY A 137 6.85 22.44 16.23
C GLY A 137 8.15 21.77 15.78
N SER A 138 8.09 20.59 15.18
CA SER A 138 9.29 19.91 14.63
C SER A 138 9.83 20.54 13.33
N GLY A 139 9.25 21.64 12.86
CA GLY A 139 9.65 22.33 11.64
C GLY A 139 8.96 21.81 10.38
N ASN A 140 7.92 21.04 10.50
CA ASN A 140 7.03 20.70 9.40
C ASN A 140 5.97 21.82 9.27
N LEU A 141 5.97 22.49 8.15
CA LEU A 141 4.96 23.48 7.80
C LEU A 141 3.83 22.80 7.03
#